data_6adba742b53aa5a98641db53eee2c4e0
#
_entry.id   6adba742b53aa5a98641db53eee2c4e0
#
_cell.length_a   1.000
_cell.length_b   1.000
_cell.length_c   1.000
_cell.angle_alpha   90.00
_cell.angle_beta   90.00
_cell.angle_gamma   90.00
#
_symmetry.space_group_name_H-M   'P 1'
#
loop_
_entity.id
_entity.type
_entity.pdbx_description
1 polymer ?
#
loop_
_entity_poly.entity_id
_entity_poly.type
_entity_poly.pdbx_seq_one_letter_code
_entity_poly.pdbx_strand_id
1 'polypeptide(L)'
;MLSLVVIRAQDIDRLASFYAALGFHFTKHRHGKGPEHLSSTIGETVFEIYPTNGANESTVSTRLGFSVPSLTNALGQLRGLHATVLAEPSDTPYGRRAVVKDFEGHKVELYEKS
;
A
#
# COMPACT_ATOMS: atom_id res chain seq x y z
N MET A 1 -7.92 17.55 -5.23
CA MET A 1 -6.92 17.01 -4.28
C MET A 1 -7.47 15.75 -3.65
N LEU A 2 -6.74 14.65 -3.78
CA LEU A 2 -7.15 13.39 -3.15
C LEU A 2 -6.90 13.48 -1.64
N SER A 3 -7.94 13.27 -0.83
CA SER A 3 -7.84 13.41 0.63
C SER A 3 -8.00 12.09 1.38
N LEU A 4 -8.60 11.08 0.75
CA LEU A 4 -8.86 9.80 1.42
C LEU A 4 -8.82 8.65 0.41
N VAL A 5 -8.11 7.58 0.79
CA VAL A 5 -8.15 6.30 0.08
C VAL A 5 -8.42 5.22 1.12
N VAL A 6 -9.37 4.34 0.85
CA VAL A 6 -9.68 3.19 1.71
C VAL A 6 -9.50 1.92 0.89
N ILE A 7 -8.68 1.00 1.39
CA ILE A 7 -8.59 -0.34 0.82
C ILE A 7 -9.00 -1.37 1.86
N ARG A 8 -9.39 -2.54 1.40
CA ARG A 8 -9.88 -3.62 2.25
C ARG A 8 -8.90 -4.76 2.31
N ALA A 9 -8.87 -5.46 3.45
CA ALA A 9 -7.99 -6.59 3.65
C ALA A 9 -8.64 -7.62 4.56
N GLN A 10 -8.34 -8.90 4.32
CA GLN A 10 -8.74 -9.97 5.23
C GLN A 10 -7.92 -9.90 6.52
N ASP A 11 -6.66 -9.52 6.41
CA ASP A 11 -5.75 -9.34 7.56
C ASP A 11 -5.16 -7.94 7.45
N ILE A 12 -5.73 -6.99 8.20
CA ILE A 12 -5.32 -5.58 8.12
C ILE A 12 -3.90 -5.38 8.62
N ASP A 13 -3.48 -6.10 9.65
CA ASP A 13 -2.13 -5.93 10.20
C ASP A 13 -1.08 -6.47 9.24
N ARG A 14 -1.35 -7.59 8.60
CA ARG A 14 -0.45 -8.13 7.59
C ARG A 14 -0.31 -7.20 6.40
N LEU A 15 -1.43 -6.64 5.91
CA LEU A 15 -1.38 -5.69 4.80
C LEU A 15 -0.62 -4.43 5.20
N ALA A 16 -0.84 -3.92 6.42
CA ALA A 16 -0.13 -2.73 6.90
C ALA A 16 1.38 -2.95 6.94
N SER A 17 1.86 -4.17 7.22
CA SER A 17 3.30 -4.44 7.24
C SER A 17 3.95 -4.22 5.88
N PHE A 18 3.22 -4.49 4.79
CA PHE A 18 3.70 -4.19 3.45
C PHE A 18 3.92 -2.68 3.28
N TYR A 19 2.92 -1.88 3.63
CA TYR A 19 3.00 -0.42 3.46
C TYR A 19 3.95 0.23 4.46
N ALA A 20 4.08 -0.34 5.67
CA ALA A 20 5.07 0.13 6.63
C ALA A 20 6.49 0.00 6.08
N ALA A 21 6.77 -1.03 5.29
CA ALA A 21 8.06 -1.20 4.62
C ALA A 21 8.32 -0.10 3.60
N LEU A 22 7.28 0.59 3.11
CA LEU A 22 7.40 1.73 2.20
C LEU A 22 7.52 3.06 2.95
N GLY A 23 7.46 3.05 4.28
CA GLY A 23 7.60 4.22 5.11
C GLY A 23 6.32 4.75 5.73
N PHE A 24 5.19 4.05 5.58
CA PHE A 24 3.94 4.50 6.16
C PHE A 24 3.87 4.13 7.64
N HIS A 25 3.30 5.04 8.45
CA HIS A 25 3.09 4.82 9.88
C HIS A 25 1.59 4.71 10.13
N PHE A 26 1.15 3.53 10.57
CA PHE A 26 -0.28 3.29 10.81
C PHE A 26 -0.60 3.41 12.29
N THR A 27 -1.79 3.98 12.57
CA THR A 27 -2.40 3.95 13.89
C THR A 27 -3.71 3.19 13.81
N LYS A 28 -4.04 2.47 14.88
CA LYS A 28 -5.26 1.65 14.92
C LYS A 28 -6.39 2.47 15.51
N HIS A 29 -7.54 2.44 14.85
CA HIS A 29 -8.72 3.19 15.25
C HIS A 29 -9.96 2.31 15.28
N ARG A 30 -10.90 2.70 16.11
CA ARG A 30 -12.24 2.13 16.13
C ARG A 30 -13.22 3.25 16.47
N HIS A 31 -14.22 3.45 15.62
CA HIS A 31 -15.26 4.46 15.82
C HIS A 31 -16.52 3.76 16.33
N GLY A 32 -16.85 3.97 17.62
CA GLY A 32 -18.01 3.36 18.24
C GLY A 32 -17.94 1.84 18.21
N LYS A 33 -18.97 1.20 17.62
CA LYS A 33 -19.04 -0.25 17.44
C LYS A 33 -18.54 -0.70 16.08
N GLY A 34 -17.94 0.20 15.31
CA GLY A 34 -17.36 -0.13 14.02
C GLY A 34 -16.16 -1.04 14.12
N PRO A 35 -15.65 -1.55 12.99
CA PRO A 35 -14.48 -2.41 12.99
C PRO A 35 -13.22 -1.63 13.31
N GLU A 36 -12.24 -2.33 13.88
CA GLU A 36 -10.90 -1.77 13.95
C GLU A 36 -10.35 -1.60 12.54
N HIS A 37 -9.69 -0.47 12.31
CA HIS A 37 -9.05 -0.19 11.04
C HIS A 37 -7.74 0.55 11.29
N LEU A 38 -6.90 0.60 10.28
CA LEU A 38 -5.59 1.24 10.35
C LEU A 38 -5.60 2.48 9.49
N SER A 39 -4.96 3.55 9.96
CA SER A 39 -4.91 4.82 9.26
C SER A 39 -3.50 5.38 9.26
N SER A 40 -3.09 5.92 8.13
CA SER A 40 -1.81 6.60 7.95
C SER A 40 -2.05 7.88 7.17
N THR A 41 -1.38 8.96 7.55
CA THR A 41 -1.47 10.22 6.81
C THR A 41 -0.22 10.36 5.93
N ILE A 42 -0.45 10.61 4.64
CA ILE A 42 0.60 10.79 3.64
C ILE A 42 0.40 12.19 3.04
N GLY A 43 1.21 13.16 3.47
CA GLY A 43 0.95 14.55 3.09
C GLY A 43 -0.42 14.98 3.57
N GLU A 44 -1.33 15.30 2.64
CA GLU A 44 -2.71 15.68 2.95
C GLU A 44 -3.70 14.54 2.72
N THR A 45 -3.23 13.37 2.32
CA THR A 45 -4.08 12.21 2.03
C THR A 45 -4.08 11.26 3.21
N VAL A 46 -5.26 10.83 3.63
CA VAL A 46 -5.42 9.77 4.62
C VAL A 46 -5.55 8.45 3.86
N PHE A 47 -4.72 7.48 4.24
CA PHE A 47 -4.72 6.14 3.66
C PHE A 47 -5.14 5.16 4.73
N GLU A 48 -6.28 4.47 4.52
CA GLU A 48 -6.86 3.60 5.52
C GLU A 48 -6.99 2.18 5.01
N ILE A 49 -6.79 1.24 5.93
CA ILE A 49 -6.99 -0.19 5.68
C ILE A 49 -8.11 -0.66 6.60
N TYR A 50 -9.23 -1.08 5.99
CA TYR A 50 -10.38 -1.61 6.69
C TYR A 50 -10.46 -3.12 6.49
N PRO A 51 -10.99 -3.86 7.47
CA PRO A 51 -11.22 -5.28 7.27
C PRO A 51 -12.30 -5.52 6.21
N THR A 52 -12.14 -6.59 5.45
CA THR A 52 -13.16 -7.02 4.49
C THR A 52 -14.37 -7.52 5.26
N ASN A 53 -15.55 -7.03 4.88
CA ASN A 53 -16.81 -7.43 5.49
C ASN A 53 -17.64 -8.20 4.46
N GLY A 54 -17.10 -9.34 4.02
CA GLY A 54 -17.75 -10.18 3.02
C GLY A 54 -17.18 -10.01 1.63
N ALA A 55 -17.61 -10.89 0.71
CA ALA A 55 -17.02 -11.00 -0.62
C ALA A 55 -17.24 -9.77 -1.51
N ASN A 56 -18.23 -8.94 -1.18
CA ASN A 56 -18.61 -7.79 -2.01
C ASN A 56 -17.80 -6.53 -1.72
N GLU A 57 -16.89 -6.58 -0.74
CA GLU A 57 -16.12 -5.41 -0.34
C GLU A 57 -14.66 -5.48 -0.73
N SER A 58 -14.33 -6.31 -1.70
CA SER A 58 -12.96 -6.40 -2.18
C SER A 58 -12.56 -5.14 -2.95
N THR A 59 -11.36 -4.64 -2.65
CA THR A 59 -10.75 -3.54 -3.39
C THR A 59 -9.56 -4.02 -4.23
N VAL A 60 -9.42 -5.34 -4.43
CA VAL A 60 -8.22 -5.93 -5.03
C VAL A 60 -7.93 -5.42 -6.44
N SER A 61 -8.94 -4.98 -7.18
CA SER A 61 -8.74 -4.42 -8.52
C SER A 61 -8.29 -2.96 -8.51
N THR A 62 -8.26 -2.31 -7.35
CA THR A 62 -7.74 -0.96 -7.23
C THR A 62 -6.22 -0.99 -7.40
N ARG A 63 -5.72 -0.12 -8.28
CA ARG A 63 -4.29 0.01 -8.53
C ARG A 63 -3.80 1.29 -7.86
N LEU A 64 -2.71 1.18 -7.10
CA LEU A 64 -2.15 2.29 -6.35
C LEU A 64 -0.76 2.62 -6.89
N GLY A 65 -0.34 3.86 -6.73
CA GLY A 65 1.00 4.29 -7.08
C GLY A 65 1.56 5.21 -6.03
N PHE A 66 2.83 5.00 -5.67
CA PHE A 66 3.52 5.82 -4.66
C PHE A 66 4.89 6.20 -5.17
N SER A 67 5.30 7.42 -4.82
CA SER A 67 6.69 7.85 -5.02
C SER A 67 7.51 7.40 -3.81
N VAL A 68 8.67 6.83 -4.06
CA VAL A 68 9.59 6.38 -3.00
C VAL A 68 10.95 7.03 -3.21
N PRO A 69 11.70 7.29 -2.13
CA PRO A 69 13.04 7.86 -2.27
C PRO A 69 14.04 6.94 -2.95
N SER A 70 13.90 5.62 -2.77
CA SER A 70 14.82 4.63 -3.34
C SER A 70 14.07 3.36 -3.67
N LEU A 71 13.99 3.00 -4.95
CA LEU A 71 13.42 1.72 -5.38
C LEU A 71 14.23 0.55 -4.86
N THR A 72 15.55 0.65 -4.87
CA THR A 72 16.42 -0.41 -4.38
C THR A 72 16.11 -0.72 -2.91
N ASN A 73 16.00 0.31 -2.07
CA ASN A 73 15.69 0.12 -0.66
C ASN A 73 14.27 -0.41 -0.45
N ALA A 74 13.29 0.17 -1.16
CA ALA A 74 11.90 -0.26 -1.04
C ALA A 74 11.75 -1.73 -1.44
N LEU A 75 12.31 -2.14 -2.58
CA LEU A 75 12.21 -3.52 -3.02
C LEU A 75 12.97 -4.48 -2.12
N GLY A 76 14.11 -4.04 -1.57
CA GLY A 76 14.85 -4.85 -0.60
C GLY A 76 14.01 -5.16 0.64
N GLN A 77 13.33 -4.15 1.18
CA GLN A 77 12.44 -4.32 2.32
C GLN A 77 11.27 -5.25 1.98
N LEU A 78 10.64 -5.04 0.82
CA LEU A 78 9.50 -5.86 0.41
C LEU A 78 9.90 -7.31 0.16
N ARG A 79 11.04 -7.56 -0.47
CA ARG A 79 11.55 -8.92 -0.66
C ARG A 79 11.85 -9.60 0.66
N GLY A 80 12.33 -8.86 1.66
CA GLY A 80 12.53 -9.38 3.02
C GLY A 80 11.22 -9.83 3.67
N LEU A 81 10.09 -9.26 3.26
CA LEU A 81 8.76 -9.67 3.70
C LEU A 81 8.13 -10.71 2.78
N HIS A 82 8.86 -11.22 1.80
CA HIS A 82 8.38 -12.18 0.80
C HIS A 82 7.27 -11.62 -0.10
N ALA A 83 7.28 -10.32 -0.36
CA ALA A 83 6.33 -9.71 -1.29
C ALA A 83 6.67 -10.10 -2.73
N THR A 84 5.65 -10.11 -3.59
CA THR A 84 5.80 -10.45 -5.00
C THR A 84 6.16 -9.21 -5.82
N VAL A 85 7.25 -9.28 -6.57
CA VAL A 85 7.63 -8.24 -7.54
C VAL A 85 7.10 -8.69 -8.91
N LEU A 86 6.19 -7.90 -9.47
CA LEU A 86 5.57 -8.22 -10.77
C LEU A 86 6.39 -7.67 -11.93
N ALA A 87 7.02 -6.51 -11.76
CA ALA A 87 7.90 -5.92 -12.76
C ALA A 87 9.08 -5.28 -12.07
N GLU A 88 10.29 -5.68 -12.46
CA GLU A 88 11.53 -5.13 -11.94
C GLU A 88 11.69 -3.67 -12.38
N PRO A 89 12.53 -2.88 -11.69
CA PRO A 89 12.71 -1.48 -12.04
C PRO A 89 13.11 -1.27 -13.50
N SER A 90 12.45 -0.34 -14.15
CA SER A 90 12.76 0.09 -15.51
C SER A 90 12.50 1.59 -15.64
N ASP A 91 13.17 2.21 -16.61
CA ASP A 91 13.01 3.63 -16.86
C ASP A 91 11.71 3.90 -17.60
N THR A 92 11.03 4.96 -17.18
CA THR A 92 9.83 5.47 -17.85
C THR A 92 9.96 6.99 -18.03
N PRO A 93 9.09 7.62 -18.86
CA PRO A 93 9.11 9.09 -18.97
C PRO A 93 8.87 9.80 -17.65
N TYR A 94 8.27 9.12 -16.65
CA TYR A 94 7.92 9.72 -15.36
C TYR A 94 8.92 9.36 -14.26
N GLY A 95 10.00 8.67 -14.60
CA GLY A 95 11.01 8.23 -13.68
C GLY A 95 11.15 6.71 -13.68
N ARG A 96 11.91 6.20 -12.74
CA ARG A 96 12.15 4.76 -12.64
C ARG A 96 10.98 4.11 -11.90
N ARG A 97 10.48 3.00 -12.42
CA ARG A 97 9.26 2.36 -11.92
C ARG A 97 9.45 0.86 -11.71
N ALA A 98 8.84 0.35 -10.65
CA ALA A 98 8.63 -1.08 -10.44
C ALA A 98 7.16 -1.32 -10.15
N VAL A 99 6.69 -2.55 -10.31
CA VAL A 99 5.33 -2.95 -9.95
C VAL A 99 5.41 -4.13 -9.00
N VAL A 100 4.72 -4.02 -7.89
CA VAL A 100 4.68 -5.06 -6.86
C VAL A 100 3.23 -5.41 -6.55
N LYS A 101 3.03 -6.49 -5.82
CA LYS A 101 1.71 -6.90 -5.36
C LYS A 101 1.72 -6.87 -3.84
N ASP A 102 0.73 -6.22 -3.23
CA ASP A 102 0.63 -6.22 -1.78
C ASP A 102 0.06 -7.55 -1.28
N PHE A 103 -0.06 -7.70 0.04
CA PHE A 103 -0.44 -8.98 0.64
C PHE A 103 -1.94 -9.30 0.51
N GLU A 104 -2.74 -8.40 -0.06
CA GLU A 104 -4.14 -8.66 -0.38
C GLU A 104 -4.34 -8.87 -1.88
N GLY A 105 -3.35 -8.51 -2.68
CA GLY A 105 -3.38 -8.70 -4.13
C GLY A 105 -3.52 -7.43 -4.95
N HIS A 106 -3.54 -6.25 -4.32
CA HIS A 106 -3.53 -4.99 -5.07
C HIS A 106 -2.23 -4.85 -5.82
N LYS A 107 -2.30 -4.38 -7.07
CA LYS A 107 -1.10 -4.00 -7.82
C LYS A 107 -0.66 -2.60 -7.39
N VAL A 108 0.61 -2.46 -7.06
CA VAL A 108 1.17 -1.22 -6.53
C VAL A 108 2.35 -0.82 -7.40
N GLU A 109 2.29 0.40 -7.94
CA GLU A 109 3.39 0.97 -8.71
C GLU A 109 4.25 1.82 -7.78
N LEU A 110 5.54 1.62 -7.88
CA LEU A 110 6.51 2.39 -7.10
C LEU A 110 7.36 3.19 -8.07
N TYR A 111 7.47 4.49 -7.85
CA TYR A 111 8.24 5.39 -8.67
C TYR A 111 9.36 6.02 -7.86
N GLU A 112 10.56 6.04 -8.44
CA GLU A 112 11.67 6.80 -7.91
C GLU A 112 11.93 7.95 -8.86
N LYS A 113 11.86 9.18 -8.34
CA LYS A 113 12.15 10.35 -9.14
C LYS A 113 13.64 10.47 -9.35
N SER A 114 14.02 10.78 -10.58
CA SER A 114 15.40 11.02 -10.93
C SER A 114 15.88 12.40 -10.45
#